data_c85d03515619585d898bde90d75c6593
#
_entry.id   c85d03515619585d898bde90d75c6593
#
_cell.length_a   1.000
_cell.length_b   1.000
_cell.length_c   1.000
_cell.angle_alpha   90.00
_cell.angle_beta   90.00
_cell.angle_gamma   90.00
#
_symmetry.space_group_name_H-M   'P 1'
#
loop_
_entity.id
_entity.type
_entity.pdbx_description
1 polymer ?
#
loop_
_entity_poly.entity_id
_entity_poly.type
_entity_poly.pdbx_seq_one_letter_code
_entity_poly.pdbx_strand_id
1 'polypeptide(L)'
;MSAVSADTLVQVDDVATHFVQGGGFLAGKPQVLRAVDGVSFTLRAGRTLGLVGESGCGKSTLGRTILRLVEATSGTIRFEGRDITQLSQRELRPIRRRMQIIFQDPYGSLNPRMTVRSALGEALRVHGIVRDAAEEDSALRQLLSRVGLRDEALDRYPHEFSGGQRQRIGIARALAVRPSFIVADEPVSALDVSIQAQIVNLLMDLQDELGLTYLFIAHDLKLVEHVSHEIAVMYLGRIVELMPRERLSEHALHPYTQALRSAVPEVDPKKRRLRTLLHGDVPSPLSPPTGCAFHPRCPIAQRGLCDVTRPALRELAVGHKVACHLAG
;
A
#
# COMPACT_ATOMS: atom_id res chain seq x y z
N MET A 1 -8.35 25.03 -6.45
CA MET A 1 -7.29 24.26 -7.14
C MET A 1 -6.00 24.53 -6.37
N SER A 2 -5.62 23.66 -5.44
CA SER A 2 -4.35 23.81 -4.72
C SER A 2 -3.20 23.58 -5.71
N ALA A 3 -2.24 24.50 -5.72
CA ALA A 3 -1.03 24.38 -6.53
C ALA A 3 -0.33 23.05 -6.18
N VAL A 4 -0.18 22.16 -7.16
CA VAL A 4 0.62 20.93 -7.02
C VAL A 4 2.04 21.37 -6.72
N SER A 5 2.57 21.04 -5.56
CA SER A 5 3.97 21.34 -5.24
C SER A 5 4.85 20.57 -6.23
N ALA A 6 5.95 21.16 -6.69
CA ALA A 6 6.90 20.58 -7.65
C ALA A 6 7.47 19.22 -7.20
N ASP A 7 7.22 18.83 -5.96
CA ASP A 7 7.74 17.64 -5.27
C ASP A 7 6.73 16.47 -5.19
N THR A 8 5.51 16.65 -5.75
CA THR A 8 4.47 15.60 -5.70
C THR A 8 4.70 14.56 -6.79
N LEU A 9 4.97 13.31 -6.38
CA LEU A 9 5.17 12.19 -7.31
C LEU A 9 3.85 11.51 -7.68
N VAL A 10 3.00 11.22 -6.68
CA VAL A 10 1.68 10.58 -6.87
C VAL A 10 0.61 11.48 -6.26
N GLN A 11 -0.46 11.70 -7.01
CA GLN A 11 -1.65 12.40 -6.53
C GLN A 11 -2.87 11.55 -6.84
N VAL A 12 -3.69 11.34 -5.83
CA VAL A 12 -4.93 10.55 -5.87
C VAL A 12 -6.06 11.48 -5.43
N ASP A 13 -7.04 11.70 -6.30
CA ASP A 13 -8.15 12.61 -6.08
C ASP A 13 -9.48 11.88 -6.23
N ASP A 14 -10.20 11.72 -5.14
CA ASP A 14 -11.54 11.11 -5.03
C ASP A 14 -11.66 9.76 -5.76
N VAL A 15 -10.62 8.92 -5.68
CA VAL A 15 -10.55 7.65 -6.39
C VAL A 15 -11.46 6.63 -5.76
N ALA A 16 -12.31 6.02 -6.60
CA ALA A 16 -13.13 4.88 -6.24
C ALA A 16 -12.83 3.68 -7.15
N THR A 17 -12.91 2.47 -6.56
CA THR A 17 -12.81 1.19 -7.27
C THR A 17 -13.90 0.27 -6.75
N HIS A 18 -14.88 0.03 -7.59
CA HIS A 18 -16.04 -0.77 -7.27
C HIS A 18 -16.07 -2.00 -8.18
N PHE A 19 -16.40 -3.17 -7.62
CA PHE A 19 -16.56 -4.41 -8.36
C PHE A 19 -18.02 -4.81 -8.37
N VAL A 20 -18.58 -5.13 -9.54
CA VAL A 20 -19.93 -5.65 -9.67
C VAL A 20 -19.87 -7.17 -9.55
N GLN A 21 -20.57 -7.73 -8.58
CA GLN A 21 -20.70 -9.17 -8.37
C GLN A 21 -22.15 -9.62 -8.67
N GLY A 22 -22.31 -10.73 -9.39
CA GLY A 22 -23.62 -11.22 -9.80
C GLY A 22 -24.15 -10.49 -11.04
N GLY A 23 -25.43 -10.75 -11.43
CA GLY A 23 -26.07 -10.11 -12.60
C GLY A 23 -26.18 -11.02 -13.84
N GLY A 24 -26.06 -12.35 -13.70
CA GLY A 24 -26.42 -13.30 -14.74
C GLY A 24 -27.91 -13.64 -14.71
N PHE A 25 -28.44 -14.21 -15.78
CA PHE A 25 -29.89 -14.55 -15.99
C PHE A 25 -30.48 -15.39 -14.83
N LEU A 26 -29.66 -16.07 -14.02
CA LEU A 26 -30.03 -16.86 -12.83
C LEU A 26 -29.42 -16.34 -11.51
N ALA A 27 -28.65 -15.25 -11.51
CA ALA A 27 -27.82 -14.83 -10.39
C ALA A 27 -28.28 -13.52 -9.71
N GLY A 28 -29.57 -13.37 -9.43
CA GLY A 28 -30.09 -12.27 -8.58
C GLY A 28 -29.70 -10.84 -9.02
N LYS A 29 -30.01 -9.85 -8.18
CA LYS A 29 -29.63 -8.45 -8.44
C LYS A 29 -28.10 -8.28 -8.29
N PRO A 30 -27.44 -7.54 -9.21
CA PRO A 30 -26.01 -7.24 -9.08
C PRO A 30 -25.71 -6.51 -7.76
N GLN A 31 -24.69 -6.96 -7.04
CA GLN A 31 -24.20 -6.33 -5.84
C GLN A 31 -22.92 -5.56 -6.15
N VAL A 32 -22.76 -4.38 -5.57
CA VAL A 32 -21.59 -3.53 -5.79
C VAL A 32 -20.68 -3.61 -4.57
N LEU A 33 -19.51 -4.23 -4.72
CA LEU A 33 -18.45 -4.23 -3.72
C LEU A 33 -17.66 -2.92 -3.86
N ARG A 34 -17.75 -2.06 -2.85
CA ARG A 34 -17.01 -0.78 -2.78
C ARG A 34 -15.66 -0.99 -2.10
N ALA A 35 -14.70 -1.51 -2.86
CA ALA A 35 -13.38 -1.82 -2.30
C ALA A 35 -12.55 -0.57 -1.98
N VAL A 36 -12.66 0.48 -2.81
CA VAL A 36 -12.13 1.83 -2.59
C VAL A 36 -13.25 2.80 -2.89
N ASP A 37 -13.49 3.80 -2.02
CA ASP A 37 -14.67 4.65 -2.12
C ASP A 37 -14.35 6.11 -1.73
N GLY A 38 -13.80 6.88 -2.68
CA GLY A 38 -13.50 8.30 -2.51
C GLY A 38 -12.23 8.58 -1.72
N VAL A 39 -11.12 7.97 -2.13
CA VAL A 39 -9.81 8.17 -1.49
C VAL A 39 -9.05 9.31 -2.14
N SER A 40 -8.50 10.21 -1.29
CA SER A 40 -7.68 11.35 -1.75
C SER A 40 -6.45 11.51 -0.86
N PHE A 41 -5.27 11.59 -1.49
CA PHE A 41 -4.00 11.93 -0.85
C PHE A 41 -2.95 12.34 -1.89
N THR A 42 -1.85 12.91 -1.42
CA THR A 42 -0.66 13.19 -2.21
C THR A 42 0.54 12.48 -1.60
N LEU A 43 1.47 12.02 -2.43
CA LEU A 43 2.71 11.41 -2.00
C LEU A 43 3.89 12.13 -2.66
N ARG A 44 4.80 12.63 -1.84
CA ARG A 44 5.99 13.35 -2.31
C ARG A 44 7.09 12.38 -2.70
N ALA A 45 7.94 12.80 -3.64
CA ALA A 45 9.11 12.04 -4.04
C ALA A 45 10.04 11.75 -2.85
N GLY A 46 10.63 10.55 -2.82
CA GLY A 46 11.53 10.11 -1.75
C GLY A 46 10.86 9.85 -0.40
N ARG A 47 9.51 9.89 -0.31
CA ARG A 47 8.77 9.69 0.93
C ARG A 47 8.01 8.37 0.93
N THR A 48 7.69 7.88 2.14
CA THR A 48 6.84 6.71 2.34
C THR A 48 5.51 7.12 2.95
N LEU A 49 4.41 6.78 2.27
CA LEU A 49 3.09 6.77 2.85
C LEU A 49 2.77 5.36 3.34
N GLY A 50 2.60 5.19 4.63
CA GLY A 50 2.12 3.95 5.23
C GLY A 50 0.60 3.86 5.16
N LEU A 51 0.08 2.76 4.64
CA LEU A 51 -1.36 2.50 4.57
C LEU A 51 -1.70 1.32 5.47
N VAL A 52 -2.47 1.58 6.53
CA VAL A 52 -2.84 0.60 7.54
C VAL A 52 -4.35 0.48 7.69
N GLY A 53 -4.81 -0.68 8.13
CA GLY A 53 -6.22 -0.98 8.40
C GLY A 53 -6.48 -2.48 8.44
N GLU A 54 -7.66 -2.90 8.91
CA GLU A 54 -8.05 -4.31 8.99
C GLU A 54 -8.00 -5.01 7.62
N SER A 55 -7.85 -6.35 7.64
CA SER A 55 -7.87 -7.16 6.40
C SER A 55 -9.17 -6.94 5.65
N GLY A 56 -9.11 -6.85 4.31
CA GLY A 56 -10.28 -6.64 3.46
C GLY A 56 -10.78 -5.19 3.38
N CYS A 57 -10.14 -4.20 4.05
CA CYS A 57 -10.60 -2.80 3.99
C CYS A 57 -10.26 -2.07 2.67
N GLY A 58 -9.60 -2.72 1.69
CA GLY A 58 -9.35 -2.17 0.36
C GLY A 58 -7.92 -1.70 0.07
N LYS A 59 -6.95 -1.89 0.99
CA LYS A 59 -5.56 -1.42 0.86
C LYS A 59 -4.87 -1.90 -0.42
N SER A 60 -4.83 -3.21 -0.64
CA SER A 60 -4.21 -3.81 -1.83
C SER A 60 -4.92 -3.41 -3.12
N THR A 61 -6.26 -3.25 -3.05
CA THR A 61 -7.04 -2.74 -4.20
C THR A 61 -6.63 -1.32 -4.53
N LEU A 62 -6.47 -0.44 -3.53
CA LEU A 62 -6.02 0.93 -3.73
C LEU A 62 -4.62 0.96 -4.37
N GLY A 63 -3.67 0.19 -3.85
CA GLY A 63 -2.32 0.09 -4.43
C GLY A 63 -2.33 -0.36 -5.89
N ARG A 64 -3.12 -1.39 -6.21
CA ARG A 64 -3.28 -1.90 -7.59
C ARG A 64 -4.00 -0.91 -8.49
N THR A 65 -4.95 -0.15 -7.97
CA THR A 65 -5.65 0.91 -8.72
C THR A 65 -4.71 2.05 -9.07
N ILE A 66 -3.85 2.49 -8.15
CA ILE A 66 -2.84 3.53 -8.39
C ILE A 66 -1.87 3.09 -9.50
N LEU A 67 -1.44 1.83 -9.49
CA LEU A 67 -0.58 1.25 -10.53
C LEU A 67 -1.32 0.95 -11.85
N ARG A 68 -2.62 1.25 -11.93
CA ARG A 68 -3.45 0.93 -13.11
C ARG A 68 -3.40 -0.56 -13.48
N LEU A 69 -3.26 -1.44 -12.47
CA LEU A 69 -3.46 -2.90 -12.58
C LEU A 69 -4.95 -3.25 -12.44
N VAL A 70 -5.69 -2.41 -11.72
CA VAL A 70 -7.16 -2.41 -11.62
C VAL A 70 -7.64 -1.04 -12.09
N GLU A 71 -8.74 -0.98 -12.81
CA GLU A 71 -9.31 0.27 -13.28
C GLU A 71 -10.06 1.00 -12.16
N ALA A 72 -9.88 2.32 -12.08
CA ALA A 72 -10.67 3.17 -11.21
C ALA A 72 -12.11 3.29 -11.80
N THR A 73 -13.11 3.21 -10.93
CA THR A 73 -14.51 3.48 -11.30
C THR A 73 -14.75 4.99 -11.45
N SER A 74 -14.10 5.80 -10.63
CA SER A 74 -14.15 7.26 -10.68
C SER A 74 -12.91 7.88 -10.02
N GLY A 75 -12.79 9.20 -10.10
CA GLY A 75 -11.67 9.96 -9.55
C GLY A 75 -10.52 10.10 -10.53
N THR A 76 -9.39 10.65 -10.04
CA THR A 76 -8.23 10.95 -10.86
C THR A 76 -6.95 10.48 -10.18
N ILE A 77 -6.05 9.87 -10.95
CA ILE A 77 -4.72 9.45 -10.53
C ILE A 77 -3.69 10.18 -11.39
N ARG A 78 -2.81 10.96 -10.75
CA ARG A 78 -1.69 11.60 -11.44
C ARG A 78 -0.38 11.03 -10.95
N PHE A 79 0.51 10.76 -11.88
CA PHE A 79 1.89 10.35 -11.64
C PHE A 79 2.83 11.34 -12.31
N GLU A 80 3.71 11.98 -11.54
CA GLU A 80 4.61 13.05 -12.01
C GLU A 80 3.85 14.18 -12.75
N GLY A 81 2.71 14.58 -12.19
CA GLY A 81 1.86 15.62 -12.76
C GLY A 81 1.00 15.17 -13.95
N ARG A 82 1.29 14.00 -14.56
CA ARG A 82 0.52 13.46 -15.69
C ARG A 82 -0.69 12.68 -15.18
N ASP A 83 -1.87 12.97 -15.70
CA ASP A 83 -3.06 12.14 -15.47
C ASP A 83 -2.90 10.79 -16.18
N ILE A 84 -2.97 9.70 -15.40
CA ILE A 84 -2.83 8.33 -15.90
C ILE A 84 -4.14 7.54 -15.82
N THR A 85 -5.23 8.18 -15.38
CA THR A 85 -6.49 7.50 -15.01
C THR A 85 -7.12 6.75 -16.17
N GLN A 86 -7.10 7.34 -17.37
CA GLN A 86 -7.76 6.82 -18.56
C GLN A 86 -6.78 6.40 -19.67
N LEU A 87 -5.48 6.35 -19.38
CA LEU A 87 -4.49 5.97 -20.39
C LEU A 87 -4.69 4.52 -20.83
N SER A 88 -4.52 4.29 -22.13
CA SER A 88 -4.50 2.94 -22.72
C SER A 88 -3.30 2.13 -22.24
N GLN A 89 -3.37 0.81 -22.38
CA GLN A 89 -2.27 -0.10 -22.00
C GLN A 89 -0.95 0.26 -22.72
N ARG A 90 -1.03 0.73 -23.97
CA ARG A 90 0.13 1.17 -24.76
C ARG A 90 0.79 2.42 -24.16
N GLU A 91 0.00 3.39 -23.74
CA GLU A 91 0.47 4.62 -23.11
C GLU A 91 0.99 4.41 -21.69
N LEU A 92 0.42 3.45 -20.95
CA LEU A 92 0.85 3.07 -19.60
C LEU A 92 2.19 2.31 -19.60
N ARG A 93 2.54 1.60 -20.67
CA ARG A 93 3.74 0.76 -20.71
C ARG A 93 5.03 1.49 -20.29
N PRO A 94 5.37 2.68 -20.82
CA PRO A 94 6.56 3.43 -20.40
C PRO A 94 6.46 3.93 -18.96
N ILE A 95 5.24 4.25 -18.48
CA ILE A 95 5.01 4.73 -17.11
C ILE A 95 5.17 3.58 -16.11
N ARG A 96 4.68 2.37 -16.43
CA ARG A 96 4.81 1.18 -15.57
C ARG A 96 6.25 0.80 -15.26
N ARG A 97 7.21 1.13 -16.12
CA ARG A 97 8.63 1.00 -15.79
C ARG A 97 8.99 1.75 -14.51
N ARG A 98 8.37 2.93 -14.29
CA ARG A 98 8.66 3.80 -13.15
C ARG A 98 7.80 3.51 -11.92
N MET A 99 6.75 2.70 -12.08
CA MET A 99 5.78 2.33 -11.04
C MET A 99 5.77 0.82 -10.88
N GLN A 100 6.28 0.29 -9.79
CA GLN A 100 6.41 -1.14 -9.56
C GLN A 100 5.66 -1.61 -8.33
N ILE A 101 5.50 -2.92 -8.17
CA ILE A 101 4.87 -3.55 -7.02
C ILE A 101 5.76 -4.65 -6.45
N ILE A 102 5.85 -4.68 -5.11
CA ILE A 102 6.35 -5.82 -4.35
C ILE A 102 5.12 -6.51 -3.76
N PHE A 103 4.90 -7.76 -4.11
CA PHE A 103 3.72 -8.52 -3.73
C PHE A 103 3.83 -9.13 -2.33
N GLN A 104 2.68 -9.36 -1.72
CA GLN A 104 2.49 -10.01 -0.43
C GLN A 104 2.99 -11.46 -0.42
N ASP A 105 2.67 -12.21 -1.49
CA ASP A 105 3.08 -13.61 -1.63
C ASP A 105 4.34 -13.74 -2.48
N PRO A 106 5.50 -14.03 -1.87
CA PRO A 106 6.74 -14.22 -2.61
C PRO A 106 6.74 -15.51 -3.45
N TYR A 107 5.88 -16.49 -3.13
CA TYR A 107 5.73 -17.75 -3.89
C TYR A 107 4.95 -17.51 -5.19
N GLY A 108 3.79 -16.89 -5.10
CA GLY A 108 2.94 -16.59 -6.25
C GLY A 108 3.49 -15.49 -7.16
N SER A 109 4.45 -14.70 -6.68
CA SER A 109 5.02 -13.59 -7.44
C SER A 109 6.09 -14.02 -8.47
N LEU A 110 6.70 -15.19 -8.32
CA LEU A 110 7.75 -15.71 -9.19
C LEU A 110 7.25 -16.94 -9.96
N ASN A 111 7.53 -17.00 -11.26
CA ASN A 111 7.23 -18.19 -12.06
C ASN A 111 8.15 -19.35 -11.62
N PRO A 112 7.63 -20.47 -11.06
CA PRO A 112 8.44 -21.54 -10.52
C PRO A 112 9.25 -22.30 -11.59
N ARG A 113 8.94 -22.10 -12.87
CA ARG A 113 9.62 -22.75 -14.02
C ARG A 113 10.76 -21.91 -14.60
N MET A 114 10.97 -20.70 -14.08
CA MET A 114 12.03 -19.80 -14.52
C MET A 114 13.12 -19.74 -13.45
N THR A 115 14.40 -19.70 -13.88
CA THR A 115 15.50 -19.35 -12.99
C THR A 115 15.42 -17.88 -12.59
N VAL A 116 16.10 -17.49 -11.51
CA VAL A 116 16.20 -16.08 -11.09
C VAL A 116 16.76 -15.21 -12.22
N ARG A 117 17.81 -15.69 -12.91
CA ARG A 117 18.38 -15.04 -14.10
C ARG A 117 17.31 -14.73 -15.15
N SER A 118 16.51 -15.73 -15.49
CA SER A 118 15.47 -15.56 -16.52
C SER A 118 14.39 -14.56 -16.07
N ALA A 119 13.95 -14.64 -14.80
CA ALA A 119 12.89 -13.78 -14.27
C ALA A 119 13.32 -12.31 -14.15
N LEU A 120 14.54 -12.04 -13.69
CA LEU A 120 15.08 -10.67 -13.60
C LEU A 120 15.50 -10.14 -14.97
N GLY A 121 16.13 -10.98 -15.80
CA GLY A 121 16.61 -10.62 -17.15
C GLY A 121 15.44 -10.28 -18.09
N GLU A 122 14.28 -10.94 -17.95
CA GLU A 122 13.09 -10.59 -18.73
C GLU A 122 12.69 -9.12 -18.52
N ALA A 123 12.68 -8.65 -17.28
CA ALA A 123 12.36 -7.25 -16.97
C ALA A 123 13.36 -6.28 -17.62
N LEU A 124 14.66 -6.61 -17.58
CA LEU A 124 15.71 -5.80 -18.20
C LEU A 124 15.55 -5.72 -19.73
N ARG A 125 15.31 -6.87 -20.39
CA ARG A 125 15.16 -6.97 -21.85
C ARG A 125 13.88 -6.28 -22.35
N VAL A 126 12.73 -6.56 -21.72
CA VAL A 126 11.42 -5.99 -22.14
C VAL A 126 11.42 -4.47 -22.11
N HIS A 127 12.17 -3.88 -21.17
CA HIS A 127 12.27 -2.43 -21.01
C HIS A 127 13.52 -1.83 -21.68
N GLY A 128 14.31 -2.63 -22.41
CA GLY A 128 15.50 -2.15 -23.15
C GLY A 128 16.55 -1.52 -22.25
N ILE A 129 16.74 -2.06 -21.04
CA ILE A 129 17.70 -1.53 -20.05
C ILE A 129 19.11 -2.03 -20.37
N VAL A 130 19.21 -3.20 -20.95
CA VAL A 130 20.46 -3.87 -21.37
C VAL A 130 20.44 -4.14 -22.87
N ARG A 131 21.63 -4.12 -23.51
CA ARG A 131 21.77 -4.25 -24.94
C ARG A 131 22.25 -5.64 -25.35
N ASP A 132 23.05 -6.28 -24.50
CA ASP A 132 23.66 -7.58 -24.75
C ASP A 132 23.72 -8.43 -23.48
N ALA A 133 24.19 -9.67 -23.65
CA ALA A 133 24.27 -10.65 -22.57
C ALA A 133 25.29 -10.29 -21.47
N ALA A 134 26.38 -9.59 -21.83
CA ALA A 134 27.38 -9.19 -20.85
C ALA A 134 26.87 -8.06 -19.94
N GLU A 135 26.21 -7.07 -20.56
CA GLU A 135 25.52 -5.99 -19.81
C GLU A 135 24.40 -6.54 -18.93
N GLU A 136 23.64 -7.53 -19.41
CA GLU A 136 22.61 -8.23 -18.63
C GLU A 136 23.22 -8.95 -17.43
N ASP A 137 24.26 -9.75 -17.61
CA ASP A 137 24.90 -10.49 -16.50
C ASP A 137 25.45 -9.53 -15.43
N SER A 138 26.11 -8.44 -15.85
CA SER A 138 26.60 -7.41 -14.94
C SER A 138 25.45 -6.74 -14.14
N ALA A 139 24.36 -6.38 -14.82
CA ALA A 139 23.20 -5.76 -14.17
C ALA A 139 22.52 -6.72 -13.19
N LEU A 140 22.41 -8.00 -13.53
CA LEU A 140 21.82 -9.02 -12.66
C LEU A 140 22.63 -9.23 -11.39
N ARG A 141 23.98 -9.31 -11.48
CA ARG A 141 24.86 -9.41 -10.30
C ARG A 141 24.74 -8.19 -9.39
N GLN A 142 24.69 -6.99 -9.95
CA GLN A 142 24.47 -5.76 -9.19
C GLN A 142 23.11 -5.77 -8.46
N LEU A 143 22.04 -6.23 -9.11
CA LEU A 143 20.73 -6.35 -8.49
C LEU A 143 20.74 -7.33 -7.32
N LEU A 144 21.37 -8.51 -7.48
CA LEU A 144 21.49 -9.49 -6.40
C LEU A 144 22.31 -8.95 -5.23
N SER A 145 23.44 -8.31 -5.50
CA SER A 145 24.27 -7.68 -4.46
C SER A 145 23.48 -6.65 -3.64
N ARG A 146 22.68 -5.79 -4.28
CA ARG A 146 21.84 -4.80 -3.60
C ARG A 146 20.82 -5.40 -2.63
N VAL A 147 20.29 -6.58 -2.97
CA VAL A 147 19.33 -7.27 -2.10
C VAL A 147 19.99 -8.29 -1.16
N GLY A 148 21.34 -8.32 -1.10
CA GLY A 148 22.12 -9.19 -0.23
C GLY A 148 22.03 -10.66 -0.60
N LEU A 149 21.95 -10.98 -1.90
CA LEU A 149 22.03 -12.32 -2.46
C LEU A 149 23.35 -12.52 -3.20
N ARG A 150 23.84 -13.78 -3.22
CA ARG A 150 25.07 -14.15 -3.94
C ARG A 150 24.78 -14.43 -5.41
N ASP A 151 25.80 -14.34 -6.24
CA ASP A 151 25.70 -14.53 -7.71
C ASP A 151 25.18 -15.93 -8.09
N GLU A 152 25.52 -16.97 -7.30
CA GLU A 152 25.07 -18.34 -7.55
C GLU A 152 23.55 -18.49 -7.51
N ALA A 153 22.85 -17.50 -6.92
CA ALA A 153 21.40 -17.45 -6.91
C ALA A 153 20.79 -17.26 -8.30
N LEU A 154 21.55 -16.72 -9.29
CA LEU A 154 21.03 -16.46 -10.64
C LEU A 154 20.54 -17.72 -11.35
N ASP A 155 21.24 -18.83 -11.19
CA ASP A 155 20.99 -20.05 -11.95
C ASP A 155 20.07 -21.05 -11.23
N ARG A 156 19.57 -20.65 -10.06
CA ARG A 156 18.65 -21.43 -9.23
C ARG A 156 17.18 -21.08 -9.50
N TYR A 157 16.30 -22.00 -9.15
CA TYR A 157 14.84 -21.85 -9.26
C TYR A 157 14.21 -21.32 -7.96
N PRO A 158 13.06 -20.63 -8.02
CA PRO A 158 12.39 -20.08 -6.85
C PRO A 158 12.16 -21.06 -5.69
N HIS A 159 11.86 -22.33 -5.99
CA HIS A 159 11.61 -23.36 -4.96
C HIS A 159 12.84 -23.74 -4.13
N GLU A 160 14.05 -23.39 -4.57
CA GLU A 160 15.31 -23.66 -3.86
C GLU A 160 15.68 -22.59 -2.82
N PHE A 161 14.83 -21.56 -2.64
CA PHE A 161 15.07 -20.43 -1.74
C PHE A 161 14.11 -20.43 -0.55
N SER A 162 14.57 -19.88 0.58
CA SER A 162 13.70 -19.56 1.71
C SER A 162 12.71 -18.45 1.37
N GLY A 163 11.66 -18.28 2.18
CA GLY A 163 10.67 -17.19 2.00
C GLY A 163 11.32 -15.80 1.93
N GLY A 164 12.25 -15.51 2.85
CA GLY A 164 12.97 -14.22 2.87
C GLY A 164 13.87 -14.01 1.65
N GLN A 165 14.53 -15.07 1.14
CA GLN A 165 15.32 -15.00 -0.07
C GLN A 165 14.44 -14.76 -1.30
N ARG A 166 13.28 -15.41 -1.40
CA ARG A 166 12.30 -15.14 -2.49
C ARG A 166 11.79 -13.71 -2.44
N GLN A 167 11.53 -13.18 -1.24
CA GLN A 167 11.14 -11.79 -1.10
C GLN A 167 12.23 -10.83 -1.60
N ARG A 168 13.51 -11.11 -1.29
CA ARG A 168 14.66 -10.36 -1.83
C ARG A 168 14.72 -10.43 -3.37
N ILE A 169 14.43 -11.57 -3.97
CA ILE A 169 14.34 -11.73 -5.43
C ILE A 169 13.16 -10.90 -5.98
N GLY A 170 12.01 -10.90 -5.31
CA GLY A 170 10.86 -10.06 -5.67
C GLY A 170 11.18 -8.56 -5.62
N ILE A 171 11.94 -8.13 -4.61
CA ILE A 171 12.45 -6.76 -4.49
C ILE A 171 13.42 -6.47 -5.65
N ALA A 172 14.39 -7.35 -5.92
CA ALA A 172 15.33 -7.19 -7.03
C ALA A 172 14.60 -7.05 -8.37
N ARG A 173 13.54 -7.82 -8.60
CA ARG A 173 12.70 -7.72 -9.80
C ARG A 173 12.04 -6.34 -9.94
N ALA A 174 11.48 -5.82 -8.85
CA ALA A 174 10.89 -4.48 -8.87
C ALA A 174 11.95 -3.40 -9.17
N LEU A 175 13.17 -3.55 -8.65
CA LEU A 175 14.28 -2.62 -8.85
C LEU A 175 14.91 -2.71 -10.25
N ALA A 176 14.79 -3.84 -10.95
CA ALA A 176 15.43 -4.09 -12.24
C ALA A 176 15.15 -2.99 -13.27
N VAL A 177 13.96 -2.42 -13.24
CA VAL A 177 13.54 -1.39 -14.19
C VAL A 177 13.81 0.05 -13.71
N ARG A 178 14.49 0.23 -12.58
CA ARG A 178 14.83 1.52 -11.96
C ARG A 178 13.58 2.38 -11.72
N PRO A 179 12.63 1.93 -10.90
CA PRO A 179 11.41 2.67 -10.61
C PRO A 179 11.69 3.92 -9.77
N SER A 180 10.76 4.88 -9.78
CA SER A 180 10.70 5.98 -8.81
C SER A 180 9.62 5.78 -7.75
N PHE A 181 8.65 4.90 -8.02
CA PHE A 181 7.54 4.58 -7.13
C PHE A 181 7.33 3.08 -7.01
N ILE A 182 7.18 2.60 -5.77
CA ILE A 182 6.90 1.20 -5.48
C ILE A 182 5.71 1.10 -4.52
N VAL A 183 4.72 0.29 -4.87
CA VAL A 183 3.70 -0.19 -3.94
C VAL A 183 4.26 -1.46 -3.29
N ALA A 184 4.52 -1.41 -1.99
CA ALA A 184 4.91 -2.58 -1.19
C ALA A 184 3.64 -3.14 -0.51
N ASP A 185 3.00 -4.12 -1.16
CA ASP A 185 1.73 -4.71 -0.73
C ASP A 185 2.00 -5.85 0.27
N GLU A 186 1.96 -5.55 1.56
CA GLU A 186 2.25 -6.45 2.69
C GLU A 186 3.58 -7.24 2.50
N PRO A 187 4.71 -6.57 2.24
CA PRO A 187 5.93 -7.20 1.74
C PRO A 187 6.59 -8.16 2.73
N VAL A 188 6.11 -8.24 3.97
CA VAL A 188 6.71 -9.05 5.03
C VAL A 188 5.71 -9.95 5.78
N SER A 189 4.41 -9.90 5.44
CA SER A 189 3.35 -10.57 6.21
C SER A 189 3.48 -12.10 6.29
N ALA A 190 4.11 -12.72 5.29
CA ALA A 190 4.32 -14.18 5.20
C ALA A 190 5.69 -14.64 5.77
N LEU A 191 6.44 -13.76 6.45
CA LEU A 191 7.79 -14.03 6.91
C LEU A 191 7.90 -14.04 8.44
N ASP A 192 8.90 -14.76 8.97
CA ASP A 192 9.24 -14.74 10.40
C ASP A 192 9.71 -13.34 10.84
N VAL A 193 9.46 -12.98 12.11
CA VAL A 193 9.71 -11.65 12.67
C VAL A 193 11.16 -11.17 12.44
N SER A 194 12.15 -12.04 12.58
CA SER A 194 13.57 -11.69 12.35
C SER A 194 13.86 -11.36 10.88
N ILE A 195 13.23 -12.09 9.97
CA ILE A 195 13.35 -11.86 8.52
C ILE A 195 12.56 -10.62 8.11
N GLN A 196 11.40 -10.36 8.73
CA GLN A 196 10.64 -9.12 8.51
C GLN A 196 11.52 -7.90 8.75
N ALA A 197 12.22 -7.84 9.90
CA ALA A 197 13.10 -6.72 10.22
C ALA A 197 14.21 -6.51 9.17
N GLN A 198 14.80 -7.61 8.68
CA GLN A 198 15.83 -7.54 7.63
C GLN A 198 15.30 -6.99 6.30
N ILE A 199 14.08 -7.41 5.88
CA ILE A 199 13.46 -6.93 4.64
C ILE A 199 13.06 -5.46 4.77
N VAL A 200 12.56 -5.05 5.94
CA VAL A 200 12.20 -3.66 6.22
C VAL A 200 13.41 -2.75 6.15
N ASN A 201 14.51 -3.12 6.83
CA ASN A 201 15.75 -2.36 6.78
C ASN A 201 16.27 -2.27 5.33
N LEU A 202 16.25 -3.39 4.58
CA LEU A 202 16.63 -3.40 3.17
C LEU A 202 15.80 -2.40 2.35
N LEU A 203 14.48 -2.32 2.56
CA LEU A 203 13.62 -1.37 1.83
C LEU A 203 13.93 0.08 2.20
N MET A 204 14.27 0.36 3.47
CA MET A 204 14.68 1.69 3.93
C MET A 204 16.05 2.07 3.34
N ASP A 205 17.03 1.19 3.39
CA ASP A 205 18.36 1.41 2.80
C ASP A 205 18.27 1.69 1.30
N LEU A 206 17.44 0.91 0.58
CA LEU A 206 17.17 1.11 -0.85
C LEU A 206 16.45 2.43 -1.13
N GLN A 207 15.58 2.90 -0.22
CA GLN A 207 14.94 4.21 -0.33
C GLN A 207 15.98 5.32 -0.27
N ASP A 208 16.87 5.26 0.70
CA ASP A 208 17.91 6.27 0.90
C ASP A 208 18.94 6.26 -0.25
N GLU A 209 19.36 5.06 -0.72
CA GLU A 209 20.32 4.92 -1.82
C GLU A 209 19.77 5.41 -3.16
N LEU A 210 18.50 5.08 -3.46
CA LEU A 210 17.92 5.23 -4.81
C LEU A 210 16.87 6.34 -4.90
N GLY A 211 16.54 7.02 -3.80
CA GLY A 211 15.51 8.05 -3.75
C GLY A 211 14.10 7.51 -4.01
N LEU A 212 13.83 6.26 -3.60
CA LEU A 212 12.55 5.59 -3.88
C LEU A 212 11.40 6.21 -3.08
N THR A 213 10.23 6.18 -3.70
CA THR A 213 8.98 6.58 -3.06
C THR A 213 8.14 5.33 -2.83
N TYR A 214 7.61 5.15 -1.61
CA TYR A 214 6.81 3.98 -1.27
C TYR A 214 5.38 4.32 -0.90
N LEU A 215 4.44 3.52 -1.41
CA LEU A 215 3.17 3.24 -0.72
C LEU A 215 3.34 1.92 0.01
N PHE A 216 3.54 1.97 1.32
CA PHE A 216 3.81 0.81 2.15
C PHE A 216 2.51 0.34 2.81
N ILE A 217 2.00 -0.81 2.38
CA ILE A 217 0.76 -1.40 2.87
C ILE A 217 1.11 -2.47 3.90
N ALA A 218 0.55 -2.37 5.10
CA ALA A 218 0.65 -3.42 6.11
C ALA A 218 -0.59 -3.41 7.03
N HIS A 219 -0.75 -4.49 7.78
CA HIS A 219 -1.75 -4.57 8.85
C HIS A 219 -1.15 -4.29 10.24
N ASP A 220 0.17 -4.30 10.37
CA ASP A 220 0.90 -3.97 11.61
C ASP A 220 1.21 -2.48 11.67
N LEU A 221 0.61 -1.81 12.67
CA LEU A 221 0.76 -0.39 12.88
C LEU A 221 2.17 0.01 13.30
N LYS A 222 2.88 -0.82 14.10
CA LYS A 222 4.28 -0.56 14.50
C LYS A 222 5.21 -0.58 13.30
N LEU A 223 5.01 -1.55 12.42
CA LEU A 223 5.80 -1.67 11.21
C LEU A 223 5.60 -0.43 10.33
N VAL A 224 4.34 -0.02 10.13
CA VAL A 224 4.01 1.18 9.35
C VAL A 224 4.60 2.44 9.99
N GLU A 225 4.48 2.59 11.31
CA GLU A 225 5.09 3.70 12.05
C GLU A 225 6.61 3.77 11.87
N HIS A 226 7.28 2.61 11.81
CA HIS A 226 8.73 2.54 11.65
C HIS A 226 9.22 3.01 10.28
N VAL A 227 8.53 2.61 9.19
CA VAL A 227 8.99 2.85 7.81
C VAL A 227 8.43 4.11 7.16
N SER A 228 7.37 4.70 7.75
CA SER A 228 6.59 5.74 7.08
C SER A 228 7.00 7.14 7.50
N HIS A 229 6.75 8.09 6.62
CA HIS A 229 6.81 9.54 6.93
C HIS A 229 5.42 10.08 7.25
N GLU A 230 4.41 9.55 6.56
CA GLU A 230 3.00 9.85 6.77
C GLU A 230 2.23 8.53 6.85
N ILE A 231 1.13 8.51 7.62
CA ILE A 231 0.32 7.33 7.84
C ILE A 231 -1.12 7.63 7.44
N ALA A 232 -1.68 6.80 6.57
CA ALA A 232 -3.09 6.78 6.22
C ALA A 232 -3.75 5.55 6.85
N VAL A 233 -4.79 5.77 7.63
CA VAL A 233 -5.61 4.71 8.23
C VAL A 233 -6.85 4.50 7.38
N MET A 234 -7.04 3.27 6.88
CA MET A 234 -8.12 2.93 5.97
C MET A 234 -9.16 2.01 6.64
N TYR A 235 -10.42 2.35 6.49
CA TYR A 235 -11.55 1.57 6.98
C TYR A 235 -12.65 1.51 5.92
N LEU A 236 -13.11 0.30 5.54
CA LEU A 236 -14.16 0.06 4.54
C LEU A 236 -14.03 0.94 3.28
N GLY A 237 -12.88 0.85 2.62
CA GLY A 237 -12.61 1.54 1.37
C GLY A 237 -12.26 3.02 1.47
N ARG A 238 -12.17 3.59 2.68
CA ARG A 238 -11.97 5.03 2.91
C ARG A 238 -10.80 5.34 3.83
N ILE A 239 -10.12 6.44 3.59
CA ILE A 239 -9.18 6.99 4.59
C ILE A 239 -10.01 7.69 5.66
N VAL A 240 -9.84 7.21 6.89
CA VAL A 240 -10.50 7.80 8.09
C VAL A 240 -9.59 8.75 8.84
N GLU A 241 -8.28 8.58 8.70
CA GLU A 241 -7.29 9.47 9.28
C GLU A 241 -6.02 9.47 8.42
N LEU A 242 -5.40 10.63 8.22
CA LEU A 242 -4.12 10.83 7.53
C LEU A 242 -3.29 11.79 8.36
N MET A 243 -2.06 11.40 8.72
CA MET A 243 -1.24 12.18 9.64
C MET A 243 0.26 11.97 9.41
N PRO A 244 1.14 12.91 9.83
CA PRO A 244 2.55 12.63 10.03
C PRO A 244 2.74 11.51 11.06
N ARG A 245 3.74 10.63 10.87
CA ARG A 245 3.97 9.46 11.73
C ARG A 245 4.13 9.84 13.21
N GLU A 246 4.74 10.99 13.48
CA GLU A 246 5.02 11.48 14.83
C GLU A 246 3.73 11.72 15.64
N ARG A 247 2.63 11.95 14.95
CA ARG A 247 1.32 12.16 15.59
C ARG A 247 0.60 10.87 15.95
N LEU A 248 0.99 9.73 15.41
CA LEU A 248 0.31 8.46 15.66
C LEU A 248 0.30 8.10 17.15
N SER A 249 1.44 8.27 17.82
CA SER A 249 1.62 7.80 19.20
C SER A 249 0.84 8.62 20.26
N GLU A 250 0.58 9.91 20.03
CA GLU A 250 -0.01 10.80 21.04
C GLU A 250 -1.28 11.51 20.58
N HIS A 251 -1.45 11.66 19.28
CA HIS A 251 -2.48 12.54 18.69
C HIS A 251 -3.40 11.83 17.69
N ALA A 252 -3.54 10.49 17.76
CA ALA A 252 -4.56 9.78 16.98
C ALA A 252 -5.96 10.26 17.42
N LEU A 253 -6.72 10.81 16.46
CA LEU A 253 -8.00 11.47 16.73
C LEU A 253 -9.21 10.61 16.36
N HIS A 254 -9.09 9.77 15.30
CA HIS A 254 -10.19 8.90 14.93
C HIS A 254 -10.30 7.71 15.91
N PRO A 255 -11.48 7.38 16.45
CA PRO A 255 -11.64 6.29 17.39
C PRO A 255 -11.16 4.92 16.88
N TYR A 256 -11.25 4.65 15.59
CA TYR A 256 -10.71 3.45 14.98
C TYR A 256 -9.17 3.41 15.05
N THR A 257 -8.49 4.53 14.77
CA THR A 257 -7.03 4.64 14.89
C THR A 257 -6.57 4.43 16.34
N GLN A 258 -7.31 5.00 17.29
CA GLN A 258 -7.06 4.82 18.72
C GLN A 258 -7.20 3.36 19.13
N ALA A 259 -8.22 2.66 18.60
CA ALA A 259 -8.43 1.24 18.88
C ALA A 259 -7.30 0.38 18.27
N LEU A 260 -6.91 0.61 17.00
CA LEU A 260 -5.77 -0.08 16.37
C LEU A 260 -4.49 0.12 17.19
N ARG A 261 -4.23 1.35 17.61
CA ARG A 261 -3.06 1.67 18.43
C ARG A 261 -3.09 1.00 19.80
N SER A 262 -4.26 0.92 20.44
CA SER A 262 -4.42 0.25 21.75
C SER A 262 -4.20 -1.26 21.69
N ALA A 263 -4.35 -1.86 20.49
CA ALA A 263 -4.13 -3.29 20.26
C ALA A 263 -2.63 -3.63 20.08
N VAL A 264 -1.80 -2.63 19.86
CA VAL A 264 -0.34 -2.79 19.70
C VAL A 264 0.29 -3.11 21.06
N PRO A 265 1.01 -4.24 21.23
CA PRO A 265 1.66 -4.58 22.48
C PRO A 265 2.76 -3.57 22.85
N GLU A 266 2.70 -3.03 24.05
CA GLU A 266 3.77 -2.18 24.62
C GLU A 266 4.75 -3.04 25.41
N VAL A 267 6.05 -2.85 25.12
CA VAL A 267 7.14 -3.57 25.81
C VAL A 267 7.32 -3.04 27.23
N ASP A 268 7.14 -1.72 27.43
CA ASP A 268 7.25 -1.09 28.75
C ASP A 268 5.95 -1.29 29.55
N PRO A 269 5.97 -2.05 30.68
CA PRO A 269 4.79 -2.25 31.52
C PRO A 269 4.15 -0.95 32.02
N LYS A 270 4.94 0.11 32.21
CA LYS A 270 4.45 1.41 32.69
C LYS A 270 3.66 2.19 31.62
N LYS A 271 3.87 1.86 30.34
CA LYS A 271 3.18 2.46 29.20
C LYS A 271 1.98 1.64 28.72
N ARG A 272 1.66 0.53 29.41
CA ARG A 272 0.51 -0.30 29.04
C ARG A 272 -0.76 0.52 29.10
N ARG A 273 -1.41 0.65 27.97
CA ARG A 273 -2.71 1.28 27.83
C ARG A 273 -3.82 0.24 27.99
N LEU A 274 -4.96 0.67 28.52
CA LEU A 274 -6.16 -0.17 28.50
C LEU A 274 -6.52 -0.42 27.02
N ARG A 275 -6.59 -1.70 26.66
CA ARG A 275 -6.97 -2.11 25.31
C ARG A 275 -8.40 -1.69 25.03
N THR A 276 -8.63 -0.86 24.04
CA THR A 276 -9.96 -0.55 23.54
C THR A 276 -10.47 -1.72 22.71
N LEU A 277 -11.38 -2.51 23.24
CA LEU A 277 -12.01 -3.60 22.51
C LEU A 277 -13.06 -3.02 21.57
N LEU A 278 -12.91 -3.24 20.28
CA LEU A 278 -13.94 -2.95 19.30
C LEU A 278 -15.02 -4.03 19.38
N HIS A 279 -16.27 -3.63 19.59
CA HIS A 279 -17.40 -4.54 19.62
C HIS A 279 -17.96 -4.76 18.20
N GLY A 280 -18.42 -5.98 17.92
CA GLY A 280 -19.02 -6.36 16.65
C GLY A 280 -18.01 -6.64 15.52
N ASP A 281 -18.52 -7.28 14.48
CA ASP A 281 -17.76 -7.63 13.29
C ASP A 281 -17.57 -6.43 12.34
N VAL A 282 -16.60 -6.54 11.45
CA VAL A 282 -16.42 -5.56 10.38
C VAL A 282 -17.64 -5.62 9.44
N PRO A 283 -18.34 -4.49 9.23
CA PRO A 283 -19.47 -4.49 8.31
C PRO A 283 -19.08 -4.90 6.88
N SER A 284 -20.03 -5.50 6.17
CA SER A 284 -19.78 -5.94 4.80
C SER A 284 -19.55 -4.76 3.86
N PRO A 285 -18.51 -4.78 3.03
CA PRO A 285 -18.30 -3.77 2.00
C PRO A 285 -19.32 -3.82 0.84
N LEU A 286 -20.12 -4.88 0.80
CA LEU A 286 -21.27 -4.99 -0.13
C LEU A 286 -22.48 -4.18 0.35
N SER A 287 -22.60 -3.96 1.67
CA SER A 287 -23.67 -3.18 2.29
C SER A 287 -23.08 -2.32 3.41
N PRO A 288 -22.27 -1.29 3.05
CA PRO A 288 -21.63 -0.44 4.03
C PRO A 288 -22.67 0.34 4.84
N PRO A 289 -22.42 0.58 6.14
CA PRO A 289 -23.31 1.38 6.99
C PRO A 289 -23.55 2.78 6.41
N THR A 290 -24.74 3.32 6.65
CA THR A 290 -25.05 4.73 6.36
C THR A 290 -24.21 5.66 7.26
N GLY A 291 -24.03 6.90 6.88
CA GLY A 291 -23.24 7.86 7.66
C GLY A 291 -21.75 7.50 7.77
N CYS A 292 -21.20 7.60 8.98
CA CYS A 292 -19.83 7.17 9.28
C CYS A 292 -19.74 5.64 9.23
N ALA A 293 -18.91 5.09 8.35
CA ALA A 293 -18.77 3.64 8.19
C ALA A 293 -18.35 2.92 9.49
N PHE A 294 -17.67 3.62 10.40
CA PHE A 294 -17.22 3.07 11.67
C PHE A 294 -18.27 3.17 12.79
N HIS A 295 -19.39 3.90 12.62
CA HIS A 295 -20.34 4.17 13.69
C HIS A 295 -20.86 2.91 14.43
N PRO A 296 -21.08 1.72 13.78
CA PRO A 296 -21.58 0.56 14.49
C PRO A 296 -20.60 -0.02 15.53
N ARG A 297 -19.32 0.28 15.37
CA ARG A 297 -18.23 -0.19 16.25
C ARG A 297 -17.60 0.93 17.09
N CYS A 298 -18.07 2.16 16.91
CA CYS A 298 -17.49 3.34 17.54
C CYS A 298 -18.01 3.51 18.97
N PRO A 299 -17.13 3.55 19.99
CA PRO A 299 -17.56 3.67 21.39
C PRO A 299 -18.17 5.03 21.74
N ILE A 300 -17.94 6.05 20.90
CA ILE A 300 -18.42 7.41 21.10
C ILE A 300 -19.45 7.84 20.04
N ALA A 301 -20.01 6.89 19.28
CA ALA A 301 -20.96 7.22 18.22
C ALA A 301 -22.19 7.96 18.76
N GLN A 302 -22.56 9.04 18.09
CA GLN A 302 -23.78 9.81 18.38
C GLN A 302 -24.87 9.42 17.39
N ARG A 303 -26.00 8.91 17.93
CA ARG A 303 -27.18 8.56 17.16
C ARG A 303 -27.82 9.81 16.55
N GLY A 304 -28.29 9.72 15.31
CA GLY A 304 -28.84 10.84 14.54
C GLY A 304 -27.79 11.71 13.86
N LEU A 305 -26.49 11.52 14.16
CA LEU A 305 -25.37 12.20 13.49
C LEU A 305 -24.48 11.19 12.79
N CYS A 306 -23.84 10.30 13.55
CA CYS A 306 -22.85 9.38 13.00
C CYS A 306 -23.47 8.26 12.13
N ASP A 307 -24.71 7.89 12.37
CA ASP A 307 -25.46 6.90 11.59
C ASP A 307 -26.15 7.48 10.35
N VAL A 308 -26.26 8.82 10.26
CA VAL A 308 -26.97 9.50 9.16
C VAL A 308 -26.01 10.21 8.23
N THR A 309 -25.07 10.99 8.79
CA THR A 309 -24.21 11.87 8.00
C THR A 309 -22.81 11.29 7.91
N ARG A 310 -22.25 11.28 6.69
CA ARG A 310 -20.86 10.86 6.44
C ARG A 310 -19.90 11.99 6.80
N PRO A 311 -18.90 11.76 7.68
CA PRO A 311 -17.89 12.77 7.97
C PRO A 311 -16.96 12.95 6.76
N ALA A 312 -16.68 14.22 6.43
CA ALA A 312 -15.62 14.56 5.47
C ALA A 312 -14.24 14.40 6.11
N LEU A 313 -13.23 14.07 5.32
CA LEU A 313 -11.84 14.08 5.76
C LEU A 313 -11.37 15.54 5.87
N ARG A 314 -11.35 16.09 7.09
CA ARG A 314 -11.05 17.50 7.39
C ARG A 314 -9.65 17.63 7.98
N GLU A 315 -8.93 18.67 7.61
CA GLU A 315 -7.65 19.01 8.24
C GLU A 315 -7.91 19.72 9.58
N LEU A 316 -7.48 19.10 10.68
CA LEU A 316 -7.63 19.65 12.05
C LEU A 316 -6.33 20.24 12.58
N ALA A 317 -5.20 19.83 12.01
CA ALA A 317 -3.89 20.43 12.26
C ALA A 317 -3.04 20.23 11.00
N VAL A 318 -1.94 20.96 10.89
CA VAL A 318 -1.05 20.90 9.72
C VAL A 318 -0.68 19.46 9.38
N GLY A 319 -1.08 19.01 8.17
CA GLY A 319 -0.85 17.66 7.67
C GLY A 319 -1.65 16.56 8.40
N HIS A 320 -2.58 16.90 9.31
CA HIS A 320 -3.38 15.93 10.04
C HIS A 320 -4.86 16.07 9.66
N LYS A 321 -5.36 15.09 8.90
CA LYS A 321 -6.75 15.04 8.41
C LYS A 321 -7.50 13.89 9.07
N VAL A 322 -8.76 14.14 9.47
CA VAL A 322 -9.61 13.17 10.17
C VAL A 322 -11.04 13.20 9.63
N ALA A 323 -11.61 12.02 9.39
CA ALA A 323 -13.00 11.83 8.99
C ALA A 323 -13.86 11.42 10.19
N CYS A 324 -14.00 12.31 11.17
CA CYS A 324 -14.85 12.11 12.36
C CYS A 324 -15.61 13.39 12.70
N HIS A 325 -16.90 13.27 13.05
CA HIS A 325 -17.73 14.41 13.49
C HIS A 325 -17.29 14.95 14.86
N LEU A 326 -16.76 14.06 15.70
CA LEU A 326 -16.48 14.31 17.12
C LEU A 326 -14.98 14.55 17.39
N ALA A 327 -14.14 14.53 16.34
CA ALA A 327 -12.75 14.92 16.44
C ALA A 327 -12.61 16.45 16.29
N GLY A 328 -11.95 17.08 17.25
CA GLY A 328 -11.73 18.53 17.33
C GLY A 328 -11.53 18.97 18.72
#